data_fd290bd30c411e42ec0aa00f7a28ed97
#
_entry.id   fd290bd30c411e42ec0aa00f7a28ed97
#
_cell.length_a   1.000
_cell.length_b   1.000
_cell.length_c   1.000
_cell.angle_alpha   90.00
_cell.angle_beta   90.00
_cell.angle_gamma   90.00
#
_symmetry.space_group_name_H-M   'P 1'
#
loop_
_entity.id
_entity.type
_entity.pdbx_description
1 polymer ?
#
loop_
_entity_poly.entity_id
_entity_poly.type
_entity_poly.pdbx_seq_one_letter_code
_entity_poly.pdbx_strand_id
1 'polypeptide(L)'
;QSPMRYAWDLYHRHVEGLGPLRGLVARLTLHQIRQWDVAAANRVDLFLANSHNAARRIWRAYRRPSRVLYPPVDVAAFDPCQPREEYYLAFSRLVPYKRIDLAVRALSELRRPLVVIGDGPERARLEQLAAPNVTFLGWQPDRSVRRHLQGAKALIFPGEEDFGIVPVEAQAAGCPVIAYARGGALETVIEGVTGSFFAEQTPAAVIAAIETFERGPRPDVEALRANAERFSRERFQFEFAEVMARAQALRAVPAMLEREMADGAPILPLGHAVYP
;
A
#
# COMPACT_ATOMS: atom_id res chain seq x y z
N GLN A 1 1.31 -12.89 -5.27
CA GLN A 1 0.41 -12.02 -4.51
C GLN A 1 -0.30 -10.97 -5.40
N SER A 2 0.31 -10.59 -6.51
CA SER A 2 -0.31 -9.72 -7.51
C SER A 2 0.36 -9.94 -8.86
N PRO A 3 -0.32 -9.69 -10.01
CA PRO A 3 0.30 -9.70 -11.33
C PRO A 3 1.49 -8.75 -11.39
N MET A 4 2.47 -9.03 -12.23
CA MET A 4 3.69 -8.22 -12.38
C MET A 4 3.34 -6.77 -12.76
N ARG A 5 3.43 -5.82 -11.81
CA ARG A 5 2.99 -4.44 -11.99
C ARG A 5 3.62 -3.75 -13.20
N TYR A 6 4.91 -3.97 -13.45
CA TYR A 6 5.63 -3.35 -14.56
C TYR A 6 5.19 -3.89 -15.94
N ALA A 7 4.67 -5.12 -16.00
CA ALA A 7 4.16 -5.69 -17.25
C ALA A 7 2.68 -5.34 -17.50
N TRP A 8 1.88 -5.11 -16.45
CA TRP A 8 0.44 -4.88 -16.54
C TRP A 8 0.09 -3.40 -16.28
N ASP A 9 0.10 -2.96 -15.02
CA ASP A 9 -0.46 -1.65 -14.65
C ASP A 9 0.52 -0.49 -14.86
N LEU A 10 1.82 -0.73 -14.68
CA LEU A 10 2.86 0.29 -14.83
C LEU A 10 3.51 0.25 -16.22
N TYR A 11 2.95 -0.51 -17.16
CA TYR A 11 3.49 -0.69 -18.49
C TYR A 11 3.83 0.63 -19.19
N HIS A 12 2.87 1.57 -19.23
CA HIS A 12 3.06 2.86 -19.89
C HIS A 12 4.22 3.64 -19.29
N ARG A 13 4.31 3.69 -17.95
CA ARG A 13 5.40 4.39 -17.24
C ARG A 13 6.79 3.81 -17.52
N HIS A 14 6.89 2.51 -17.82
CA HIS A 14 8.16 1.86 -18.14
C HIS A 14 8.57 2.02 -19.61
N VAL A 15 7.61 2.29 -20.49
CA VAL A 15 7.86 2.45 -21.93
C VAL A 15 7.97 3.92 -22.33
N GLU A 16 7.28 4.81 -21.60
CA GLU A 16 7.36 6.26 -21.80
C GLU A 16 8.78 6.77 -21.55
N GLY A 17 9.28 7.61 -22.47
CA GLY A 17 10.63 8.18 -22.38
C GLY A 17 11.75 7.30 -22.95
N LEU A 18 11.45 6.07 -23.39
CA LEU A 18 12.42 5.26 -24.12
C LEU A 18 12.47 5.71 -25.59
N GLY A 19 13.67 5.84 -26.15
CA GLY A 19 13.83 6.10 -27.59
C GLY A 19 13.18 5.00 -28.44
N PRO A 20 12.94 5.21 -29.77
CA PRO A 20 12.10 4.36 -30.61
C PRO A 20 12.56 2.89 -30.61
N LEU A 21 13.84 2.61 -30.74
CA LEU A 21 14.37 1.25 -30.76
C LEU A 21 14.24 0.56 -29.39
N ARG A 22 14.65 1.24 -28.30
CA ARG A 22 14.52 0.70 -26.95
C ARG A 22 13.05 0.52 -26.54
N GLY A 23 12.19 1.44 -26.96
CA GLY A 23 10.75 1.37 -26.74
C GLY A 23 10.13 0.16 -27.46
N LEU A 24 10.53 -0.14 -28.70
CA LEU A 24 10.07 -1.31 -29.44
C LEU A 24 10.50 -2.61 -28.74
N VAL A 25 11.78 -2.72 -28.38
CA VAL A 25 12.29 -3.92 -27.66
C VAL A 25 11.55 -4.09 -26.33
N ALA A 26 11.38 -3.03 -25.54
CA ALA A 26 10.65 -3.08 -24.28
C ALA A 26 9.20 -3.56 -24.49
N ARG A 27 8.49 -3.06 -25.50
CA ARG A 27 7.11 -3.48 -25.81
C ARG A 27 7.03 -4.96 -26.17
N LEU A 28 7.92 -5.46 -27.03
CA LEU A 28 7.98 -6.87 -27.41
C LEU A 28 8.29 -7.76 -26.19
N THR A 29 9.29 -7.39 -25.40
CA THR A 29 9.67 -8.15 -24.20
C THR A 29 8.53 -8.19 -23.17
N LEU A 30 7.91 -7.06 -22.89
CA LEU A 30 6.78 -6.98 -21.94
C LEU A 30 5.56 -7.74 -22.46
N HIS A 31 5.35 -7.79 -23.80
CA HIS A 31 4.30 -8.61 -24.39
C HIS A 31 4.57 -10.11 -24.16
N GLN A 32 5.79 -10.60 -24.41
CA GLN A 32 6.17 -11.99 -24.14
C GLN A 32 6.04 -12.33 -22.65
N ILE A 33 6.47 -11.43 -21.76
CA ILE A 33 6.32 -11.59 -20.31
C ILE A 33 4.84 -11.76 -19.94
N ARG A 34 3.93 -10.94 -20.50
CA ARG A 34 2.49 -11.07 -20.22
C ARG A 34 1.92 -12.41 -20.71
N GLN A 35 2.31 -12.87 -21.89
CA GLN A 35 1.88 -14.18 -22.40
C GLN A 35 2.36 -15.32 -21.49
N TRP A 36 3.62 -15.28 -21.09
CA TRP A 36 4.17 -16.26 -20.17
C TRP A 36 3.49 -16.22 -18.80
N ASP A 37 3.21 -15.02 -18.27
CA ASP A 37 2.56 -14.79 -16.99
C ASP A 37 1.13 -15.36 -16.96
N VAL A 38 0.35 -15.13 -18.03
CA VAL A 38 -0.99 -15.73 -18.20
C VAL A 38 -0.91 -17.26 -18.33
N ALA A 39 0.03 -17.76 -19.13
CA ALA A 39 0.22 -19.21 -19.28
C ALA A 39 0.62 -19.88 -17.96
N ALA A 40 1.46 -19.20 -17.16
CA ALA A 40 1.85 -19.66 -15.83
C ALA A 40 0.68 -19.64 -14.84
N ALA A 41 -0.17 -18.63 -14.92
CA ALA A 41 -1.36 -18.48 -14.08
C ALA A 41 -2.35 -19.64 -14.25
N ASN A 42 -2.44 -20.24 -15.43
CA ASN A 42 -3.32 -21.40 -15.69
C ASN A 42 -2.90 -22.66 -14.94
N ARG A 43 -1.67 -22.74 -14.44
CA ARG A 43 -1.15 -23.86 -13.63
C ARG A 43 -1.33 -23.69 -12.13
N VAL A 44 -1.94 -22.58 -11.71
CA VAL A 44 -2.19 -22.27 -10.30
C VAL A 44 -3.56 -22.79 -9.90
N ASP A 45 -3.62 -23.63 -8.87
CA ASP A 45 -4.88 -24.19 -8.36
C ASP A 45 -5.67 -23.13 -7.58
N LEU A 46 -5.00 -22.35 -6.73
CA LEU A 46 -5.61 -21.37 -5.85
C LEU A 46 -4.82 -20.06 -5.83
N PHE A 47 -5.50 -18.95 -6.13
CA PHE A 47 -4.94 -17.61 -5.96
C PHE A 47 -5.28 -17.01 -4.60
N LEU A 48 -4.23 -16.58 -3.88
CA LEU A 48 -4.38 -15.73 -2.70
C LEU A 48 -3.91 -14.32 -3.04
N ALA A 49 -4.79 -13.35 -2.84
CA ALA A 49 -4.51 -11.94 -3.03
C ALA A 49 -4.26 -11.27 -1.69
N ASN A 50 -3.28 -10.38 -1.62
CA ASN A 50 -2.95 -9.65 -0.39
C ASN A 50 -3.90 -8.47 -0.09
N SER A 51 -4.88 -8.22 -0.97
CA SER A 51 -5.88 -7.15 -0.84
C SER A 51 -7.00 -7.36 -1.87
N HIS A 52 -8.13 -6.72 -1.68
CA HIS A 52 -9.17 -6.63 -2.72
C HIS A 52 -8.66 -5.90 -3.96
N ASN A 53 -7.76 -4.92 -3.80
CA ASN A 53 -7.10 -4.27 -4.92
C ASN A 53 -6.28 -5.27 -5.76
N ALA A 54 -5.48 -6.12 -5.11
CA ALA A 54 -4.73 -7.19 -5.79
C ALA A 54 -5.65 -8.24 -6.41
N ALA A 55 -6.75 -8.61 -5.75
CA ALA A 55 -7.75 -9.54 -6.28
C ALA A 55 -8.37 -9.00 -7.59
N ARG A 56 -8.74 -7.71 -7.63
CA ARG A 56 -9.21 -7.07 -8.89
C ARG A 56 -8.17 -7.11 -9.99
N ARG A 57 -6.87 -6.98 -9.66
CA ARG A 57 -5.76 -7.09 -10.64
C ARG A 57 -5.60 -8.51 -11.16
N ILE A 58 -5.67 -9.51 -10.28
CA ILE A 58 -5.65 -10.93 -10.66
C ILE A 58 -6.80 -11.21 -11.63
N TRP A 59 -8.00 -10.77 -11.31
CA TRP A 59 -9.15 -10.92 -12.19
C TRP A 59 -8.98 -10.23 -13.54
N ARG A 60 -8.45 -9.01 -13.57
CA ARG A 60 -8.20 -8.27 -14.82
C ARG A 60 -7.16 -8.96 -15.71
N ALA A 61 -6.07 -9.44 -15.11
CA ALA A 61 -4.96 -10.04 -15.84
C ALA A 61 -5.23 -11.49 -16.26
N TYR A 62 -5.81 -12.31 -15.38
CA TYR A 62 -5.88 -13.75 -15.57
C TYR A 62 -7.31 -14.29 -15.70
N ARG A 63 -8.35 -13.48 -15.41
CA ARG A 63 -9.76 -13.92 -15.33
C ARG A 63 -9.96 -15.09 -14.37
N ARG A 64 -9.14 -15.14 -13.32
CA ARG A 64 -9.19 -16.14 -12.26
C ARG A 64 -9.67 -15.53 -10.94
N PRO A 65 -10.58 -16.20 -10.22
CA PRO A 65 -10.95 -15.78 -8.88
C PRO A 65 -9.75 -15.90 -7.92
N SER A 66 -9.76 -15.10 -6.86
CA SER A 66 -8.77 -15.17 -5.79
C SER A 66 -9.42 -14.90 -4.43
N ARG A 67 -8.97 -15.62 -3.41
CA ARG A 67 -9.35 -15.33 -2.04
C ARG A 67 -8.43 -14.24 -1.47
N VAL A 68 -9.01 -13.23 -0.84
CA VAL A 68 -8.22 -12.21 -0.14
C VAL A 68 -7.72 -12.78 1.18
N LEU A 69 -6.43 -12.64 1.40
CA LEU A 69 -5.74 -12.95 2.65
C LEU A 69 -4.75 -11.81 2.91
N TYR A 70 -5.11 -10.91 3.79
CA TYR A 70 -4.27 -9.77 4.12
C TYR A 70 -2.95 -10.20 4.74
N PRO A 71 -1.81 -9.59 4.36
CA PRO A 71 -0.50 -9.96 4.88
C PRO A 71 -0.41 -9.67 6.38
N PRO A 72 0.42 -10.44 7.10
CA PRO A 72 0.60 -10.28 8.54
C PRO A 72 1.43 -9.03 8.84
N VAL A 73 1.02 -8.28 9.87
CA VAL A 73 1.78 -7.19 10.47
C VAL A 73 2.07 -7.56 11.93
N ASP A 74 3.29 -7.32 12.38
CA ASP A 74 3.70 -7.56 13.76
C ASP A 74 3.21 -6.40 14.66
N VAL A 75 1.90 -6.38 14.89
CA VAL A 75 1.23 -5.30 15.63
C VAL A 75 1.75 -5.23 17.07
N ALA A 76 2.07 -6.37 17.69
CA ALA A 76 2.59 -6.44 19.05
C ALA A 76 3.99 -5.80 19.23
N ALA A 77 4.73 -5.60 18.12
CA ALA A 77 6.05 -4.99 18.16
C ALA A 77 6.04 -3.45 18.39
N PHE A 78 4.85 -2.83 18.36
CA PHE A 78 4.67 -1.38 18.49
C PHE A 78 4.01 -1.03 19.82
N ASP A 79 4.52 0.04 20.47
CA ASP A 79 3.88 0.66 21.61
C ASP A 79 3.13 1.93 21.13
N PRO A 80 1.79 1.92 21.10
CA PRO A 80 1.02 3.04 20.60
C PRO A 80 0.96 4.24 21.56
N CYS A 81 1.36 4.07 22.82
CA CYS A 81 1.26 5.08 23.87
C CYS A 81 2.49 5.97 23.99
N GLN A 82 3.47 5.85 23.10
CA GLN A 82 4.65 6.71 23.13
C GLN A 82 4.31 8.18 22.85
N PRO A 83 5.01 9.13 23.51
CA PRO A 83 4.84 10.55 23.24
C PRO A 83 5.10 10.89 21.78
N ARG A 84 4.24 11.72 21.21
CA ARG A 84 4.38 12.16 19.81
C ARG A 84 5.13 13.48 19.74
N GLU A 85 5.96 13.54 18.73
CA GLU A 85 6.71 14.72 18.33
C GLU A 85 5.97 15.45 17.17
N GLU A 86 6.37 16.67 16.87
CA GLU A 86 5.69 17.53 15.88
C GLU A 86 6.27 17.36 14.46
N TYR A 87 6.68 16.14 14.07
CA TYR A 87 7.13 15.87 12.70
C TYR A 87 6.20 14.88 11.97
N TYR A 88 6.14 15.04 10.66
CA TYR A 88 5.53 14.08 9.75
C TYR A 88 6.56 13.05 9.28
N LEU A 89 6.11 11.85 8.96
CA LEU A 89 6.97 10.77 8.49
C LEU A 89 6.58 10.35 7.07
N ALA A 90 7.57 10.15 6.22
CA ALA A 90 7.44 9.41 4.96
C ALA A 90 8.41 8.24 5.00
N PHE A 91 7.90 7.01 4.88
CA PHE A 91 8.70 5.80 4.97
C PHE A 91 8.43 4.88 3.78
N SER A 92 9.42 4.72 2.90
CA SER A 92 9.36 3.76 1.80
C SER A 92 10.71 3.64 1.07
N ARG A 93 10.81 2.67 0.15
CA ARG A 93 11.84 2.71 -0.89
C ARG A 93 11.62 3.96 -1.77
N LEU A 94 12.69 4.74 -2.01
CA LEU A 94 12.60 6.00 -2.77
C LEU A 94 12.64 5.71 -4.29
N VAL A 95 11.46 5.34 -4.81
CA VAL A 95 11.23 5.05 -6.24
C VAL A 95 10.05 5.89 -6.77
N PRO A 96 10.00 6.17 -8.10
CA PRO A 96 9.03 7.13 -8.65
C PRO A 96 7.56 6.87 -8.32
N TYR A 97 7.12 5.61 -8.30
CA TYR A 97 5.71 5.29 -8.07
C TYR A 97 5.26 5.48 -6.61
N LYS A 98 6.19 5.57 -5.65
CA LYS A 98 5.89 5.86 -4.25
C LYS A 98 5.55 7.33 -4.00
N ARG A 99 5.86 8.21 -4.96
CA ARG A 99 5.48 9.62 -4.96
C ARG A 99 5.89 10.39 -3.70
N ILE A 100 7.04 10.04 -3.10
CA ILE A 100 7.58 10.75 -1.93
C ILE A 100 7.88 12.23 -2.26
N ASP A 101 8.05 12.56 -3.55
CA ASP A 101 8.15 13.93 -4.04
C ASP A 101 6.98 14.83 -3.60
N LEU A 102 5.77 14.28 -3.49
CA LEU A 102 4.59 15.03 -3.05
C LEU A 102 4.68 15.39 -1.55
N ALA A 103 5.11 14.44 -0.71
CA ALA A 103 5.32 14.70 0.71
C ALA A 103 6.42 15.76 0.91
N VAL A 104 7.57 15.61 0.22
CA VAL A 104 8.69 16.54 0.31
C VAL A 104 8.25 17.95 -0.11
N ARG A 105 7.60 18.13 -1.26
CA ARG A 105 7.11 19.42 -1.74
C ARG A 105 6.10 20.05 -0.80
N ALA A 106 5.07 19.30 -0.38
CA ALA A 106 4.00 19.79 0.47
C ALA A 106 4.53 20.24 1.83
N LEU A 107 5.35 19.42 2.49
CA LEU A 107 5.88 19.74 3.82
C LEU A 107 6.95 20.85 3.74
N SER A 108 7.71 20.92 2.64
CA SER A 108 8.65 22.06 2.40
C SER A 108 7.90 23.38 2.30
N GLU A 109 6.79 23.43 1.55
CA GLU A 109 5.93 24.62 1.40
C GLU A 109 5.27 25.01 2.72
N LEU A 110 4.70 24.05 3.43
CA LEU A 110 4.09 24.26 4.75
C LEU A 110 5.11 24.59 5.86
N ARG A 111 6.41 24.41 5.63
CA ARG A 111 7.49 24.51 6.62
C ARG A 111 7.23 23.65 7.86
N ARG A 112 6.59 22.49 7.69
CA ARG A 112 6.39 21.49 8.75
C ARG A 112 7.54 20.49 8.74
N PRO A 113 8.07 20.05 9.89
CA PRO A 113 9.14 19.06 9.94
C PRO A 113 8.71 17.74 9.27
N LEU A 114 9.52 17.26 8.35
CA LEU A 114 9.35 15.97 7.68
C LEU A 114 10.60 15.11 7.87
N VAL A 115 10.41 13.91 8.35
CA VAL A 115 11.43 12.87 8.35
C VAL A 115 11.16 11.90 7.20
N VAL A 116 12.15 11.68 6.35
CA VAL A 116 12.07 10.70 5.24
C VAL A 116 13.00 9.54 5.55
N ILE A 117 12.42 8.33 5.68
CA ILE A 117 13.15 7.08 5.89
C ILE A 117 13.08 6.23 4.64
N GLY A 118 14.23 5.69 4.24
CA GLY A 118 14.40 4.82 3.09
C GLY A 118 15.47 5.31 2.14
N ASP A 119 15.76 4.47 1.16
CA ASP A 119 16.76 4.76 0.13
C ASP A 119 16.24 4.33 -1.25
N GLY A 120 16.88 4.82 -2.31
CA GLY A 120 16.52 4.47 -3.68
C GLY A 120 16.99 5.50 -4.71
N PRO A 121 16.73 5.24 -5.99
CA PRO A 121 17.24 6.08 -7.09
C PRO A 121 16.72 7.52 -7.09
N GLU A 122 15.59 7.78 -6.41
CA GLU A 122 15.00 9.13 -6.32
C GLU A 122 15.65 10.00 -5.22
N ARG A 123 16.51 9.43 -4.35
CA ARG A 123 17.03 10.14 -3.18
C ARG A 123 17.67 11.49 -3.52
N ALA A 124 18.63 11.51 -4.43
CA ALA A 124 19.33 12.76 -4.78
C ALA A 124 18.38 13.83 -5.34
N ARG A 125 17.39 13.42 -6.14
CA ARG A 125 16.36 14.31 -6.67
C ARG A 125 15.45 14.85 -5.56
N LEU A 126 15.08 14.02 -4.61
CA LEU A 126 14.23 14.42 -3.48
C LEU A 126 14.96 15.38 -2.54
N GLU A 127 16.25 15.15 -2.27
CA GLU A 127 17.09 16.06 -1.47
C GLU A 127 17.22 17.44 -2.12
N GLN A 128 17.33 17.51 -3.46
CA GLN A 128 17.33 18.79 -4.20
C GLN A 128 15.98 19.55 -4.14
N LEU A 129 14.88 18.85 -3.94
CA LEU A 129 13.54 19.45 -3.83
C LEU A 129 13.21 19.91 -2.41
N ALA A 130 13.95 19.44 -1.43
CA ALA A 130 13.67 19.60 -0.02
C ALA A 130 14.07 21.00 0.50
N ALA A 131 13.22 21.57 1.35
CA ALA A 131 13.59 22.72 2.16
C ALA A 131 14.29 22.26 3.46
N PRO A 132 14.91 23.18 4.23
CA PRO A 132 15.69 22.81 5.42
C PRO A 132 14.92 22.09 6.55
N ASN A 133 13.58 22.10 6.51
CA ASN A 133 12.71 21.38 7.44
C ASN A 133 12.51 19.89 7.09
N VAL A 134 13.11 19.39 6.03
CA VAL A 134 13.04 17.99 5.60
C VAL A 134 14.35 17.28 5.90
N THR A 135 14.28 16.19 6.65
CA THR A 135 15.45 15.39 7.05
C THR A 135 15.38 14.01 6.40
N PHE A 136 16.44 13.63 5.68
CA PHE A 136 16.58 12.30 5.08
C PHE A 136 17.50 11.43 5.94
N LEU A 137 16.97 10.35 6.51
CA LEU A 137 17.72 9.42 7.35
C LEU A 137 18.34 8.25 6.57
N GLY A 138 17.97 8.09 5.29
CA GLY A 138 18.40 6.94 4.52
C GLY A 138 17.76 5.64 5.01
N TRP A 139 18.41 4.53 4.73
CA TRP A 139 17.99 3.24 5.27
C TRP A 139 18.14 3.21 6.80
N GLN A 140 17.16 2.68 7.47
CA GLN A 140 17.15 2.54 8.93
C GLN A 140 16.79 1.11 9.32
N PRO A 141 17.38 0.55 10.40
CA PRO A 141 16.99 -0.75 10.93
C PRO A 141 15.58 -0.68 11.55
N ASP A 142 14.88 -1.81 11.61
CA ASP A 142 13.48 -1.91 12.07
C ASP A 142 13.20 -1.23 13.40
N ARG A 143 14.12 -1.36 14.36
CA ARG A 143 13.99 -0.68 15.67
C ARG A 143 13.93 0.85 15.53
N SER A 144 14.73 1.41 14.64
CA SER A 144 14.73 2.86 14.35
C SER A 144 13.43 3.27 13.65
N VAL A 145 12.99 2.50 12.65
CA VAL A 145 11.73 2.73 11.93
C VAL A 145 10.55 2.73 12.91
N ARG A 146 10.46 1.71 13.79
CA ARG A 146 9.41 1.63 14.81
C ARG A 146 9.38 2.87 15.70
N ARG A 147 10.55 3.30 16.20
CA ARG A 147 10.65 4.50 17.02
C ARG A 147 10.13 5.74 16.29
N HIS A 148 10.47 5.90 15.01
CA HIS A 148 9.99 7.05 14.23
C HIS A 148 8.49 6.98 13.94
N LEU A 149 7.92 5.78 13.71
CA LEU A 149 6.48 5.59 13.58
C LEU A 149 5.75 5.93 14.90
N GLN A 150 6.30 5.51 16.05
CA GLN A 150 5.74 5.78 17.36
C GLN A 150 5.81 7.28 17.74
N GLY A 151 6.82 8.02 17.26
CA GLY A 151 6.99 9.44 17.53
C GLY A 151 6.33 10.38 16.52
N ALA A 152 6.01 9.94 15.33
CA ALA A 152 5.51 10.80 14.27
C ALA A 152 4.10 11.36 14.55
N LYS A 153 3.85 12.60 14.17
CA LYS A 153 2.54 13.26 14.22
C LYS A 153 1.53 12.57 13.29
N ALA A 154 1.96 12.26 12.07
CA ALA A 154 1.25 11.42 11.10
C ALA A 154 2.21 10.86 10.04
N LEU A 155 1.82 9.73 9.45
CA LEU A 155 2.47 9.17 8.26
C LEU A 155 1.86 9.78 7.00
N ILE A 156 2.70 10.26 6.07
CA ILE A 156 2.27 10.67 4.72
C ILE A 156 2.52 9.49 3.78
N PHE A 157 1.46 9.00 3.15
CA PHE A 157 1.49 7.82 2.28
C PHE A 157 0.96 8.16 0.87
N PRO A 158 1.80 8.78 0.00
CA PRO A 158 1.33 9.36 -1.26
C PRO A 158 1.34 8.40 -2.44
N GLY A 159 1.87 7.19 -2.28
CA GLY A 159 1.94 6.18 -3.33
C GLY A 159 0.70 5.29 -3.41
N GLU A 160 0.41 4.76 -4.61
CA GLU A 160 -0.57 3.69 -4.77
C GLU A 160 0.11 2.32 -4.61
N GLU A 161 -0.32 1.55 -3.63
CA GLU A 161 0.18 0.19 -3.34
C GLU A 161 -0.93 -0.85 -3.39
N ASP A 162 -0.55 -2.12 -3.49
CA ASP A 162 -1.51 -3.21 -3.51
C ASP A 162 -2.20 -3.39 -2.15
N PHE A 163 -1.44 -3.35 -1.06
CA PHE A 163 -1.94 -3.41 0.30
C PHE A 163 -1.48 -2.21 1.14
N GLY A 164 -0.17 -2.02 1.29
CA GLY A 164 0.41 -0.99 2.14
C GLY A 164 0.59 -1.49 3.58
N ILE A 165 1.69 -2.20 3.85
CA ILE A 165 2.05 -2.65 5.21
C ILE A 165 2.32 -1.45 6.11
N VAL A 166 3.05 -0.45 5.61
CA VAL A 166 3.47 0.73 6.38
C VAL A 166 2.30 1.53 6.99
N PRO A 167 1.16 1.78 6.32
CA PRO A 167 -0.03 2.34 6.94
C PRO A 167 -0.55 1.55 8.14
N VAL A 168 -0.47 0.21 8.11
CA VAL A 168 -0.90 -0.64 9.23
C VAL A 168 0.11 -0.56 10.38
N GLU A 169 1.42 -0.59 10.09
CA GLU A 169 2.48 -0.39 11.07
C GLU A 169 2.38 0.96 11.77
N ALA A 170 2.06 2.03 11.00
CA ALA A 170 1.82 3.35 11.56
C ALA A 170 0.65 3.33 12.56
N GLN A 171 -0.48 2.74 12.19
CA GLN A 171 -1.64 2.63 13.07
C GLN A 171 -1.34 1.75 14.29
N ALA A 172 -0.61 0.64 14.13
CA ALA A 172 -0.13 -0.18 15.23
C ALA A 172 0.73 0.62 16.24
N ALA A 173 1.51 1.57 15.71
CA ALA A 173 2.30 2.53 16.49
C ALA A 173 1.46 3.70 17.05
N GLY A 174 0.14 3.71 16.85
CA GLY A 174 -0.76 4.81 17.19
C GLY A 174 -0.60 6.03 16.27
N CYS A 175 0.10 5.96 15.15
CA CYS A 175 0.35 7.05 14.21
C CYS A 175 -0.76 7.10 13.14
N PRO A 176 -1.52 8.20 13.03
CA PRO A 176 -2.49 8.39 11.97
C PRO A 176 -1.85 8.44 10.60
N VAL A 177 -2.65 8.15 9.56
CA VAL A 177 -2.17 8.08 8.18
C VAL A 177 -2.88 9.12 7.30
N ILE A 178 -2.12 9.91 6.56
CA ILE A 178 -2.63 10.78 5.49
C ILE A 178 -2.24 10.12 4.17
N ALA A 179 -3.21 9.54 3.46
CA ALA A 179 -2.96 8.65 2.35
C ALA A 179 -3.59 9.10 1.04
N TYR A 180 -2.99 8.69 -0.08
CA TYR A 180 -3.64 8.79 -1.38
C TYR A 180 -4.83 7.83 -1.46
N ALA A 181 -6.01 8.34 -1.87
CA ALA A 181 -7.27 7.60 -1.93
C ALA A 181 -7.30 6.54 -3.05
N ARG A 182 -6.30 5.65 -3.09
CA ARG A 182 -6.17 4.58 -4.09
C ARG A 182 -5.49 3.34 -3.53
N GLY A 183 -5.80 2.22 -4.20
CA GLY A 183 -5.15 0.93 -3.89
C GLY A 183 -5.49 0.41 -2.50
N GLY A 184 -4.52 -0.23 -1.87
CA GLY A 184 -4.67 -0.85 -0.55
C GLY A 184 -4.86 0.13 0.60
N ALA A 185 -4.50 1.41 0.44
CA ALA A 185 -4.76 2.42 1.46
C ALA A 185 -6.26 2.50 1.82
N LEU A 186 -7.15 2.31 0.83
CA LEU A 186 -8.61 2.27 1.04
C LEU A 186 -9.09 1.07 1.87
N GLU A 187 -8.25 0.06 2.07
CA GLU A 187 -8.55 -1.14 2.85
C GLU A 187 -7.94 -1.09 4.25
N THR A 188 -6.84 -0.34 4.39
CA THR A 188 -6.03 -0.27 5.62
C THR A 188 -6.26 0.98 6.44
N VAL A 189 -6.80 2.05 5.86
CA VAL A 189 -7.10 3.32 6.55
C VAL A 189 -8.61 3.54 6.57
N ILE A 190 -9.13 4.03 7.69
CA ILE A 190 -10.55 4.41 7.86
C ILE A 190 -10.61 5.92 7.93
N GLU A 191 -11.29 6.56 6.94
CA GLU A 191 -11.45 8.00 6.86
C GLU A 191 -12.05 8.58 8.15
N GLY A 192 -11.43 9.62 8.68
CA GLY A 192 -11.88 10.32 9.89
C GLY A 192 -11.67 9.55 11.21
N VAL A 193 -11.24 8.27 11.15
CA VAL A 193 -11.01 7.43 12.35
C VAL A 193 -9.53 7.11 12.53
N THR A 194 -8.88 6.56 11.49
CA THR A 194 -7.46 6.19 11.58
C THR A 194 -6.56 7.06 10.70
N GLY A 195 -7.15 7.96 9.93
CA GLY A 195 -6.43 8.87 9.06
C GLY A 195 -7.37 9.65 8.16
N SER A 196 -6.80 10.26 7.13
CA SER A 196 -7.52 11.00 6.10
C SER A 196 -6.95 10.72 4.72
N PHE A 197 -7.77 11.01 3.69
CA PHE A 197 -7.38 10.80 2.31
C PHE A 197 -7.25 12.11 1.54
N PHE A 198 -6.41 12.09 0.51
CA PHE A 198 -6.40 13.06 -0.58
C PHE A 198 -6.65 12.36 -1.91
N ALA A 199 -7.43 13.01 -2.78
CA ALA A 199 -7.94 12.39 -4.01
C ALA A 199 -6.98 12.50 -5.21
N GLU A 200 -6.06 13.46 -5.20
CA GLU A 200 -5.17 13.74 -6.32
C GLU A 200 -3.71 13.71 -5.90
N GLN A 201 -2.85 13.12 -6.73
CA GLN A 201 -1.40 13.09 -6.50
C GLN A 201 -0.75 14.44 -6.86
N THR A 202 -1.15 15.52 -6.18
CA THR A 202 -0.59 16.86 -6.29
C THR A 202 -0.10 17.36 -4.93
N PRO A 203 0.92 18.24 -4.86
CA PRO A 203 1.34 18.85 -3.60
C PRO A 203 0.21 19.60 -2.92
N ALA A 204 -0.63 20.32 -3.69
CA ALA A 204 -1.76 21.08 -3.16
C ALA A 204 -2.79 20.17 -2.45
N ALA A 205 -3.09 18.99 -3.00
CA ALA A 205 -4.01 18.05 -2.37
C ALA A 205 -3.43 17.48 -1.06
N VAL A 206 -2.12 17.22 -1.01
CA VAL A 206 -1.43 16.79 0.22
C VAL A 206 -1.46 17.91 1.28
N ILE A 207 -1.20 19.17 0.88
CA ILE A 207 -1.28 20.34 1.75
C ILE A 207 -2.68 20.46 2.37
N ALA A 208 -3.71 20.44 1.53
CA ALA A 208 -5.10 20.54 1.99
C ALA A 208 -5.48 19.42 2.98
N ALA A 209 -5.02 18.18 2.74
CA ALA A 209 -5.25 17.07 3.65
C ALA A 209 -4.51 17.26 4.99
N ILE A 210 -3.28 17.74 4.98
CA ILE A 210 -2.50 18.04 6.19
C ILE A 210 -3.19 19.15 7.00
N GLU A 211 -3.60 20.24 6.36
CA GLU A 211 -4.30 21.35 7.04
C GLU A 211 -5.64 20.90 7.63
N THR A 212 -6.37 20.04 6.91
CA THR A 212 -7.62 19.46 7.43
C THR A 212 -7.35 18.56 8.63
N PHE A 213 -6.33 17.72 8.57
CA PHE A 213 -5.89 16.89 9.68
C PHE A 213 -5.45 17.73 10.91
N GLU A 214 -4.74 18.83 10.71
CA GLU A 214 -4.29 19.71 11.80
C GLU A 214 -5.46 20.47 12.47
N ARG A 215 -6.55 20.75 11.75
CA ARG A 215 -7.75 21.39 12.28
C ARG A 215 -8.72 20.42 12.98
N GLY A 216 -8.64 19.16 12.61
CA GLY A 216 -9.52 18.12 13.15
C GLY A 216 -9.10 17.61 14.53
N PRO A 217 -9.94 16.81 15.18
CA PRO A 217 -9.55 16.07 16.37
C PRO A 217 -8.46 15.06 16.04
N ARG A 218 -7.55 14.82 16.96
CA ARG A 218 -6.57 13.75 16.80
C ARG A 218 -7.28 12.40 16.84
N PRO A 219 -6.96 11.47 15.91
CA PRO A 219 -7.46 10.11 15.95
C PRO A 219 -7.15 9.43 17.29
N ASP A 220 -8.12 8.68 17.79
CA ASP A 220 -7.98 7.91 19.00
C ASP A 220 -6.98 6.77 18.83
N VAL A 221 -6.07 6.63 19.78
CA VAL A 221 -5.00 5.63 19.75
C VAL A 221 -5.57 4.20 19.81
N GLU A 222 -6.64 4.01 20.58
CA GLU A 222 -7.30 2.70 20.68
C GLU A 222 -7.96 2.32 19.35
N ALA A 223 -8.61 3.26 18.66
CA ALA A 223 -9.19 3.04 17.34
C ALA A 223 -8.12 2.72 16.27
N LEU A 224 -6.97 3.40 16.30
CA LEU A 224 -5.84 3.11 15.45
C LEU A 224 -5.34 1.67 15.67
N ARG A 225 -5.13 1.30 16.93
CA ARG A 225 -4.67 -0.03 17.31
C ARG A 225 -5.67 -1.12 16.92
N ALA A 226 -6.94 -0.92 17.23
CA ALA A 226 -8.01 -1.87 16.89
C ALA A 226 -8.09 -2.12 15.37
N ASN A 227 -7.93 -1.07 14.54
CA ASN A 227 -7.89 -1.25 13.11
C ASN A 227 -6.64 -2.04 12.65
N ALA A 228 -5.46 -1.79 13.24
CA ALA A 228 -4.24 -2.52 12.93
C ALA A 228 -4.34 -4.01 13.28
N GLU A 229 -5.03 -4.36 14.39
CA GLU A 229 -5.22 -5.77 14.83
C GLU A 229 -5.96 -6.62 13.78
N ARG A 230 -6.77 -6.03 12.92
CA ARG A 230 -7.40 -6.72 11.78
C ARG A 230 -6.37 -7.35 10.83
N PHE A 231 -5.12 -6.96 10.93
CA PHE A 231 -4.02 -7.39 10.08
C PHE A 231 -2.90 -8.06 10.88
N SER A 232 -3.19 -8.49 12.11
CA SER A 232 -2.19 -9.12 12.99
C SER A 232 -1.65 -10.43 12.42
N ARG A 233 -0.50 -10.84 12.96
CA ARG A 233 0.15 -12.11 12.60
C ARG A 233 -0.70 -13.31 12.99
N GLU A 234 -1.33 -13.26 14.15
CA GLU A 234 -2.19 -14.32 14.70
C GLU A 234 -3.42 -14.53 13.81
N ARG A 235 -4.09 -13.44 13.42
CA ARG A 235 -5.21 -13.49 12.46
C ARG A 235 -4.77 -14.11 11.13
N PHE A 236 -3.62 -13.68 10.57
CA PHE A 236 -3.10 -14.25 9.33
C PHE A 236 -2.84 -15.74 9.44
N GLN A 237 -2.20 -16.19 10.52
CA GLN A 237 -1.90 -17.61 10.74
C GLN A 237 -3.18 -18.45 10.80
N PHE A 238 -4.19 -17.97 11.51
CA PHE A 238 -5.49 -18.63 11.61
C PHE A 238 -6.15 -18.75 10.23
N GLU A 239 -6.33 -17.63 9.52
CA GLU A 239 -6.98 -17.62 8.21
C GLU A 239 -6.20 -18.42 7.15
N PHE A 240 -4.85 -18.38 7.21
CA PHE A 240 -4.01 -19.16 6.30
C PHE A 240 -4.15 -20.66 6.55
N ALA A 241 -4.18 -21.08 7.83
CA ALA A 241 -4.38 -22.48 8.17
C ALA A 241 -5.75 -23.00 7.70
N GLU A 242 -6.81 -22.21 7.82
CA GLU A 242 -8.14 -22.55 7.28
C GLU A 242 -8.12 -22.70 5.76
N VAL A 243 -7.47 -21.76 5.06
CA VAL A 243 -7.31 -21.83 3.61
C VAL A 243 -6.58 -23.09 3.18
N MET A 244 -5.48 -23.43 3.86
CA MET A 244 -4.68 -24.61 3.56
C MET A 244 -5.43 -25.91 3.83
N ALA A 245 -6.14 -26.01 4.95
CA ALA A 245 -6.97 -27.18 5.27
C ALA A 245 -8.06 -27.40 4.22
N ARG A 246 -8.73 -26.32 3.80
CA ARG A 246 -9.77 -26.36 2.78
C ARG A 246 -9.20 -26.73 1.40
N ALA A 247 -8.06 -26.14 1.01
CA ALA A 247 -7.39 -26.47 -0.25
C ALA A 247 -6.94 -27.94 -0.31
N GLN A 248 -6.46 -28.49 0.79
CA GLN A 248 -6.10 -29.92 0.89
C GLN A 248 -7.32 -30.83 0.77
N ALA A 249 -8.42 -30.50 1.45
CA ALA A 249 -9.66 -31.27 1.37
C ALA A 249 -10.27 -31.28 -0.04
N LEU A 250 -10.14 -30.16 -0.77
CA LEU A 250 -10.69 -30.01 -2.12
C LEU A 250 -9.75 -30.49 -3.23
N ARG A 251 -8.48 -30.81 -2.93
CA ARG A 251 -7.48 -31.24 -3.93
C ARG A 251 -7.88 -32.51 -4.69
N ALA A 252 -8.75 -33.33 -4.10
CA ALA A 252 -9.29 -34.53 -4.77
C ALA A 252 -10.37 -34.21 -5.81
N VAL A 253 -10.91 -32.96 -5.83
CA VAL A 253 -12.01 -32.56 -6.71
C VAL A 253 -11.77 -31.15 -7.28
N PRO A 254 -10.91 -30.97 -8.27
CA PRO A 254 -10.52 -29.64 -8.81
C PRO A 254 -11.70 -28.76 -9.25
N ALA A 255 -12.74 -29.35 -9.86
CA ALA A 255 -13.93 -28.61 -10.33
C ALA A 255 -14.80 -28.05 -9.18
N MET A 256 -14.82 -28.68 -8.01
CA MET A 256 -15.49 -28.17 -6.84
C MET A 256 -14.73 -27.00 -6.20
N LEU A 257 -13.39 -27.03 -6.28
CA LEU A 257 -12.53 -25.94 -5.81
C LEU A 257 -12.87 -24.61 -6.50
N GLU A 258 -13.05 -24.62 -7.80
CA GLU A 258 -13.38 -23.41 -8.57
C GLU A 258 -14.78 -22.87 -8.24
N ARG A 259 -15.77 -23.75 -8.08
CA ARG A 259 -17.15 -23.34 -7.73
C ARG A 259 -17.25 -22.77 -6.32
N GLU A 260 -16.69 -23.43 -5.33
CA GLU A 260 -16.75 -22.97 -3.93
C GLU A 260 -16.00 -21.65 -3.69
N MET A 261 -14.97 -21.41 -4.50
CA MET A 261 -14.24 -20.13 -4.45
C MET A 261 -15.01 -18.99 -5.12
N ALA A 262 -15.77 -19.29 -6.16
CA ALA A 262 -16.64 -18.31 -6.80
C ALA A 262 -17.82 -17.91 -5.85
N ASP A 263 -18.36 -18.88 -5.13
CA ASP A 263 -19.48 -18.66 -4.19
C ASP A 263 -19.07 -18.03 -2.85
N GLY A 264 -17.80 -18.18 -2.45
CA GLY A 264 -17.26 -17.67 -1.17
C GLY A 264 -16.58 -16.31 -1.23
N ALA A 265 -16.41 -15.73 -2.40
CA ALA A 265 -15.95 -14.36 -2.55
C ALA A 265 -17.14 -13.50 -2.99
N PRO A 266 -17.67 -12.59 -2.16
CA PRO A 266 -18.47 -11.53 -2.68
C PRO A 266 -17.52 -10.68 -3.55
N ILE A 267 -17.49 -10.96 -4.85
CA ILE A 267 -17.16 -9.94 -5.83
C ILE A 267 -18.34 -8.98 -5.70
N LEU A 268 -18.24 -8.06 -4.74
CA LEU A 268 -19.18 -6.96 -4.70
C LEU A 268 -19.14 -6.34 -6.09
N PRO A 269 -20.26 -6.32 -6.82
CA PRO A 269 -20.35 -5.46 -7.97
C PRO A 269 -19.96 -4.08 -7.45
N LEU A 270 -19.12 -3.39 -8.20
CA LEU A 270 -18.82 -2.00 -7.98
C LEU A 270 -20.15 -1.25 -7.89
N GLY A 271 -20.71 -1.20 -6.70
CA GLY A 271 -21.73 -0.23 -6.36
C GLY A 271 -21.05 1.09 -6.62
N HIS A 272 -21.56 1.84 -7.57
CA HIS A 272 -21.17 3.20 -7.85
C HIS A 272 -21.26 3.98 -6.53
N ALA A 273 -20.16 4.06 -5.79
CA ALA A 273 -19.98 5.12 -4.85
C ALA A 273 -19.80 6.37 -5.72
N VAL A 274 -20.92 6.99 -6.04
CA VAL A 274 -20.97 8.37 -6.48
C VAL A 274 -20.44 9.16 -5.29
N TYR A 275 -19.19 9.56 -5.35
CA TYR A 275 -18.69 10.65 -4.53
C TYR A 275 -19.26 11.94 -5.11
N PRO A 276 -19.90 12.78 -4.28
CA PRO A 276 -20.30 14.11 -4.67
C PRO A 276 -19.09 14.99 -4.96
#